data_2cb9529c9e9c685de10f2299f8e7801e
#
_entry.id   2cb9529c9e9c685de10f2299f8e7801e
#
_cell.length_a   1.000
_cell.length_b   1.000
_cell.length_c   1.000
_cell.angle_alpha   90.00
_cell.angle_beta   90.00
_cell.angle_gamma   90.00
#
_symmetry.space_group_name_H-M   'P 1'
#
loop_
_entity.id
_entity.type
_entity.pdbx_description
1 polymer ?
#
loop_
_entity_poly.entity_id
_entity_poly.type
_entity_poly.pdbx_seq_one_letter_code
_entity_poly.pdbx_strand_id
1 'polypeptide(L)'
;AMIHQELNLMAPMTVAENIWIRREPLTRLGFVDHKEMNRKTAELFNRLNIAIHPQTKVGDLSVGKQQMVEIAKAVSYESDVLIMDEPTSALTEREVAHLFEIIRGLRDQGIGIVYITHKMNELFEIADEFSVFRDGKYIGTHASSDVTRDDIIRMMVGREITQMFPKEDVPLGNIVLSVKNLTLDGVFRDVSFEVRAGEILGVAGLV
;
A
#
# COMPACT_ATOMS: atom_id res chain seq x y z
N ALA A 1 9.03 6.34 -13.76
CA ALA A 1 7.60 6.03 -13.60
C ALA A 1 7.13 6.41 -12.20
N MET A 2 5.82 6.53 -11.99
CA MET A 2 5.24 6.88 -10.68
C MET A 2 3.99 6.05 -10.40
N ILE A 3 3.88 5.56 -9.18
CA ILE A 3 2.70 4.94 -8.60
C ILE A 3 2.10 5.97 -7.64
N HIS A 4 0.85 6.34 -7.86
CA HIS A 4 0.13 7.30 -7.04
C HIS A 4 -0.61 6.60 -5.90
N GLN A 5 -0.94 7.33 -4.84
CA GLN A 5 -1.72 6.84 -3.71
C GLN A 5 -3.12 6.35 -4.15
N GLU A 6 -3.73 7.01 -5.12
CA GLU A 6 -5.00 6.58 -5.70
C GLU A 6 -4.77 5.69 -6.92
N LEU A 7 -5.55 4.61 -7.04
CA LEU A 7 -5.49 3.69 -8.17
C LEU A 7 -5.99 4.38 -9.45
N ASN A 8 -5.12 4.44 -10.46
CA ASN A 8 -5.42 5.01 -11.77
C ASN A 8 -5.71 3.91 -12.81
N LEU A 9 -6.61 2.98 -12.45
CA LEU A 9 -7.02 1.88 -13.30
C LEU A 9 -8.46 2.03 -13.79
N MET A 10 -8.71 1.56 -15.00
CA MET A 10 -10.04 1.55 -15.60
C MET A 10 -10.73 0.23 -15.30
N ALA A 11 -11.66 0.22 -14.34
CA ALA A 11 -12.37 -0.98 -13.87
C ALA A 11 -13.05 -1.82 -14.98
N PRO A 12 -13.66 -1.25 -16.04
CA PRO A 12 -14.28 -2.03 -17.11
C PRO A 12 -13.31 -2.75 -18.04
N MET A 13 -12.04 -2.30 -18.08
CA MET A 13 -10.99 -2.82 -18.94
C MET A 13 -10.29 -4.02 -18.30
N THR A 14 -9.68 -4.85 -19.13
CA THR A 14 -8.83 -5.95 -18.68
C THR A 14 -7.52 -5.43 -18.07
N VAL A 15 -6.86 -6.29 -17.32
CA VAL A 15 -5.53 -6.02 -16.76
C VAL A 15 -4.52 -5.68 -17.85
N ALA A 16 -4.50 -6.46 -18.94
CA ALA A 16 -3.59 -6.21 -20.06
C ALA A 16 -3.85 -4.85 -20.71
N GLU A 17 -5.11 -4.48 -20.94
CA GLU A 17 -5.47 -3.18 -21.50
C GLU A 17 -5.07 -2.03 -20.58
N ASN A 18 -5.20 -2.17 -19.26
CA ASN A 18 -4.77 -1.18 -18.30
C ASN A 18 -3.25 -0.98 -18.29
N ILE A 19 -2.47 -2.06 -18.37
CA ILE A 19 -1.00 -2.00 -18.36
C ILE A 19 -0.46 -1.32 -19.62
N TRP A 20 -1.03 -1.66 -20.78
CA TRP A 20 -0.51 -1.21 -22.09
C TRP A 20 -1.23 -0.01 -22.66
N ILE A 21 -2.15 0.62 -21.93
CA ILE A 21 -2.90 1.79 -22.40
C ILE A 21 -1.97 2.84 -23.02
N ARG A 22 -2.32 3.30 -24.24
CA ARG A 22 -1.52 4.21 -25.09
C ARG A 22 -0.15 3.65 -25.53
N ARG A 23 0.13 2.38 -25.29
CA ARG A 23 1.35 1.66 -25.71
C ARG A 23 1.00 0.27 -26.22
N GLU A 24 -0.24 0.09 -26.69
CA GLU A 24 -0.74 -1.19 -27.16
C GLU A 24 0.14 -1.71 -28.31
N PRO A 25 0.54 -2.98 -28.28
CA PRO A 25 1.21 -3.58 -29.42
C PRO A 25 0.26 -3.61 -30.64
N LEU A 26 0.80 -3.26 -31.79
CA LEU A 26 0.02 -3.19 -33.03
C LEU A 26 0.40 -4.33 -33.98
N THR A 27 -0.60 -4.85 -34.70
CA THR A 27 -0.41 -5.74 -35.85
C THR A 27 0.24 -4.99 -37.01
N ARG A 28 0.69 -5.72 -38.04
CA ARG A 28 1.22 -5.12 -39.28
C ARG A 28 0.23 -4.19 -40.02
N LEU A 29 -1.06 -4.33 -39.76
CA LEU A 29 -2.13 -3.52 -40.35
C LEU A 29 -2.52 -2.32 -39.43
N GLY A 30 -1.84 -2.11 -38.30
CA GLY A 30 -2.09 -0.97 -37.39
C GLY A 30 -3.25 -1.19 -36.40
N PHE A 31 -3.81 -2.40 -36.29
CA PHE A 31 -4.82 -2.75 -35.29
C PHE A 31 -4.14 -3.21 -33.99
N VAL A 32 -4.83 -3.05 -32.84
CA VAL A 32 -4.34 -3.56 -31.56
C VAL A 32 -4.17 -5.08 -31.61
N ASP A 33 -2.98 -5.56 -31.26
CA ASP A 33 -2.67 -6.98 -31.14
C ASP A 33 -2.93 -7.47 -29.71
N HIS A 34 -4.17 -7.85 -29.44
CA HIS A 34 -4.57 -8.37 -28.12
C HIS A 34 -3.83 -9.64 -27.71
N LYS A 35 -3.43 -10.49 -28.68
CA LYS A 35 -2.68 -11.71 -28.38
C LYS A 35 -1.28 -11.38 -27.84
N GLU A 36 -0.61 -10.50 -28.54
CA GLU A 36 0.73 -10.03 -28.14
C GLU A 36 0.68 -9.25 -26.81
N MET A 37 -0.36 -8.42 -26.63
CA MET A 37 -0.58 -7.67 -25.40
C MET A 37 -0.75 -8.61 -24.19
N ASN A 38 -1.58 -9.64 -24.32
CA ASN A 38 -1.77 -10.63 -23.26
C ASN A 38 -0.50 -11.45 -23.00
N ARG A 39 0.28 -11.79 -24.03
CA ARG A 39 1.55 -12.50 -23.90
C ARG A 39 2.55 -11.67 -23.08
N LYS A 40 2.76 -10.40 -23.45
CA LYS A 40 3.66 -9.48 -22.75
C LYS A 40 3.23 -9.28 -21.29
N THR A 41 1.92 -9.19 -21.04
CA THR A 41 1.39 -9.07 -19.67
C THR A 41 1.68 -10.32 -18.86
N ALA A 42 1.49 -11.51 -19.42
CA ALA A 42 1.81 -12.75 -18.74
C ALA A 42 3.31 -12.89 -18.43
N GLU A 43 4.19 -12.47 -19.34
CA GLU A 43 5.64 -12.46 -19.13
C GLU A 43 6.04 -11.48 -18.00
N LEU A 44 5.46 -10.27 -17.99
CA LEU A 44 5.66 -9.30 -16.92
C LEU A 44 5.21 -9.86 -15.57
N PHE A 45 4.03 -10.47 -15.51
CA PHE A 45 3.50 -11.06 -14.28
C PHE A 45 4.33 -12.23 -13.78
N ASN A 46 4.80 -13.09 -14.68
CA ASN A 46 5.73 -14.17 -14.32
C ASN A 46 7.03 -13.61 -13.72
N ARG A 47 7.59 -12.56 -14.31
CA ARG A 47 8.79 -11.89 -13.80
C ARG A 47 8.58 -11.29 -12.40
N LEU A 48 7.40 -10.74 -12.13
CA LEU A 48 7.03 -10.12 -10.86
C LEU A 48 6.35 -11.10 -9.88
N ASN A 49 6.23 -12.38 -10.25
CA ASN A 49 5.54 -13.41 -9.46
C ASN A 49 4.09 -13.03 -9.09
N ILE A 50 3.37 -12.37 -10.01
CA ILE A 50 1.97 -11.93 -9.83
C ILE A 50 1.02 -12.98 -10.44
N ALA A 51 0.17 -13.58 -9.62
CA ALA A 51 -0.80 -14.59 -10.05
C ALA A 51 -2.15 -13.96 -10.44
N ILE A 52 -2.17 -13.20 -11.55
CA ILE A 52 -3.37 -12.59 -12.12
C ILE A 52 -3.42 -12.91 -13.61
N HIS A 53 -4.61 -13.27 -14.11
CA HIS A 53 -4.76 -13.56 -15.55
C HIS A 53 -4.89 -12.26 -16.35
N PRO A 54 -4.16 -12.06 -17.47
CA PRO A 54 -4.16 -10.82 -18.24
C PRO A 54 -5.53 -10.32 -18.71
N GLN A 55 -6.45 -11.24 -18.98
CA GLN A 55 -7.81 -10.94 -19.49
C GLN A 55 -8.83 -10.69 -18.36
N THR A 56 -8.44 -10.80 -17.10
CA THR A 56 -9.33 -10.47 -15.98
C THR A 56 -9.66 -8.98 -16.02
N LYS A 57 -10.92 -8.62 -15.83
CA LYS A 57 -11.32 -7.21 -15.67
C LYS A 57 -10.80 -6.68 -14.34
N VAL A 58 -10.29 -5.46 -14.34
CA VAL A 58 -9.74 -4.84 -13.14
C VAL A 58 -10.82 -4.69 -12.06
N GLY A 59 -12.06 -4.40 -12.45
CA GLY A 59 -13.18 -4.26 -11.50
C GLY A 59 -13.54 -5.56 -10.75
N ASP A 60 -13.11 -6.72 -11.24
CA ASP A 60 -13.36 -8.02 -10.59
C ASP A 60 -12.26 -8.39 -9.57
N LEU A 61 -11.20 -7.57 -9.47
CA LEU A 61 -10.08 -7.79 -8.59
C LEU A 61 -10.31 -7.15 -7.21
N SER A 62 -9.77 -7.79 -6.16
CA SER A 62 -9.63 -7.13 -4.86
C SER A 62 -8.72 -5.90 -4.96
N VAL A 63 -8.86 -4.94 -4.03
CA VAL A 63 -8.08 -3.70 -4.03
C VAL A 63 -6.57 -3.99 -3.99
N GLY A 64 -6.13 -4.96 -3.18
CA GLY A 64 -4.72 -5.38 -3.15
C GLY A 64 -4.22 -5.91 -4.50
N LYS A 65 -5.04 -6.71 -5.23
CA LYS A 65 -4.68 -7.16 -6.58
C LYS A 65 -4.68 -6.01 -7.60
N GLN A 66 -5.58 -5.04 -7.48
CA GLN A 66 -5.54 -3.84 -8.30
C GLN A 66 -4.25 -3.05 -8.06
N GLN A 67 -3.81 -2.93 -6.81
CA GLN A 67 -2.53 -2.30 -6.47
C GLN A 67 -1.35 -3.03 -7.14
N MET A 68 -1.35 -4.37 -7.15
CA MET A 68 -0.34 -5.14 -7.85
C MET A 68 -0.35 -4.92 -9.38
N VAL A 69 -1.51 -4.68 -9.98
CA VAL A 69 -1.62 -4.31 -11.40
C VAL A 69 -1.03 -2.91 -11.65
N GLU A 70 -1.27 -1.93 -10.75
CA GLU A 70 -0.70 -0.59 -10.86
C GLU A 70 0.83 -0.62 -10.76
N ILE A 71 1.37 -1.43 -9.84
CA ILE A 71 2.81 -1.65 -9.71
C ILE A 71 3.38 -2.27 -11.01
N ALA A 72 2.76 -3.33 -11.53
CA ALA A 72 3.18 -3.96 -12.77
C ALA A 72 3.12 -3.00 -13.96
N LYS A 73 2.09 -2.15 -14.03
CA LYS A 73 1.95 -1.10 -15.03
C LYS A 73 3.12 -0.11 -14.93
N ALA A 74 3.47 0.35 -13.74
CA ALA A 74 4.60 1.26 -13.55
C ALA A 74 5.94 0.61 -13.96
N VAL A 75 6.17 -0.65 -13.58
CA VAL A 75 7.37 -1.43 -13.97
C VAL A 75 7.44 -1.64 -15.49
N SER A 76 6.29 -1.78 -16.18
CA SER A 76 6.25 -1.97 -17.64
C SER A 76 6.75 -0.80 -18.46
N TYR A 77 7.01 0.35 -17.83
CA TYR A 77 7.62 1.52 -18.50
C TYR A 77 9.15 1.41 -18.62
N GLU A 78 9.77 0.43 -17.93
CA GLU A 78 11.23 0.21 -17.97
C GLU A 78 12.03 1.51 -17.68
N SER A 79 11.58 2.24 -16.68
CA SER A 79 12.16 3.54 -16.28
C SER A 79 13.34 3.33 -15.35
N ASP A 80 14.36 4.19 -15.44
CA ASP A 80 15.53 4.18 -14.54
C ASP A 80 15.18 4.54 -13.10
N VAL A 81 14.05 5.26 -12.90
CA VAL A 81 13.58 5.68 -11.57
C VAL A 81 12.10 5.34 -11.41
N LEU A 82 11.74 4.76 -10.27
CA LEU A 82 10.39 4.46 -9.87
C LEU A 82 10.04 5.18 -8.56
N ILE A 83 9.01 6.03 -8.60
CA ILE A 83 8.48 6.72 -7.43
C ILE A 83 7.22 5.99 -6.98
N MET A 84 7.14 5.65 -5.70
CA MET A 84 6.02 4.95 -5.08
C MET A 84 5.47 5.80 -3.93
N ASP A 85 4.22 6.25 -4.06
CA ASP A 85 3.54 7.06 -3.07
C ASP A 85 2.51 6.21 -2.31
N GLU A 86 2.84 5.88 -1.05
CA GLU A 86 2.07 5.02 -0.14
C GLU A 86 1.56 3.71 -0.79
N PRO A 87 2.42 2.91 -1.45
CA PRO A 87 1.97 1.79 -2.28
C PRO A 87 1.35 0.63 -1.47
N THR A 88 1.46 0.65 -0.14
CA THR A 88 1.00 -0.41 0.76
C THR A 88 -0.30 -0.10 1.49
N SER A 89 -0.94 1.04 1.19
CA SER A 89 -2.13 1.51 1.94
C SER A 89 -3.30 0.52 1.91
N ALA A 90 -3.42 -0.28 0.84
CA ALA A 90 -4.50 -1.25 0.63
C ALA A 90 -4.01 -2.71 0.59
N LEU A 91 -2.76 -2.96 0.96
CA LEU A 91 -2.15 -4.29 0.93
C LEU A 91 -2.21 -4.99 2.28
N THR A 92 -2.42 -6.30 2.26
CA THR A 92 -2.20 -7.19 3.41
C THR A 92 -0.71 -7.33 3.69
N GLU A 93 -0.32 -7.76 4.89
CA GLU A 93 1.09 -7.99 5.25
C GLU A 93 1.81 -8.93 4.27
N ARG A 94 1.12 -9.96 3.77
CA ARG A 94 1.68 -10.88 2.77
C ARG A 94 1.93 -10.20 1.42
N GLU A 95 1.04 -9.33 1.00
CA GLU A 95 1.19 -8.56 -0.24
C GLU A 95 2.28 -7.49 -0.11
N VAL A 96 2.44 -6.89 1.08
CA VAL A 96 3.55 -5.99 1.40
C VAL A 96 4.90 -6.70 1.30
N ALA A 97 5.04 -7.88 1.90
CA ALA A 97 6.26 -8.68 1.79
C ALA A 97 6.60 -8.99 0.32
N HIS A 98 5.60 -9.36 -0.49
CA HIS A 98 5.78 -9.60 -1.92
C HIS A 98 6.19 -8.32 -2.68
N LEU A 99 5.58 -7.16 -2.37
CA LEU A 99 6.00 -5.88 -2.94
C LEU A 99 7.48 -5.59 -2.63
N PHE A 100 7.92 -5.86 -1.40
CA PHE A 100 9.32 -5.65 -1.02
C PHE A 100 10.29 -6.57 -1.77
N GLU A 101 9.89 -7.81 -2.08
CA GLU A 101 10.66 -8.67 -2.98
C GLU A 101 10.78 -8.06 -4.39
N ILE A 102 9.69 -7.53 -4.94
CA ILE A 102 9.69 -6.83 -6.23
C ILE A 102 10.64 -5.62 -6.18
N ILE A 103 10.55 -4.78 -5.15
CA ILE A 103 11.40 -3.59 -4.97
C ILE A 103 12.88 -3.97 -4.92
N ARG A 104 13.24 -4.99 -4.12
CA ARG A 104 14.63 -5.47 -4.04
C ARG A 104 15.11 -5.98 -5.39
N GLY A 105 14.29 -6.73 -6.12
CA GLY A 105 14.62 -7.21 -7.46
C GLY A 105 14.81 -6.09 -8.48
N LEU A 106 14.05 -4.99 -8.39
CA LEU A 106 14.22 -3.82 -9.26
C LEU A 106 15.48 -3.03 -8.90
N ARG A 107 15.76 -2.83 -7.60
CA ARG A 107 17.00 -2.22 -7.12
C ARG A 107 18.23 -2.99 -7.60
N ASP A 108 18.20 -4.31 -7.51
CA ASP A 108 19.32 -5.17 -7.94
C ASP A 108 19.54 -5.11 -9.48
N GLN A 109 18.54 -4.68 -10.24
CA GLN A 109 18.64 -4.36 -11.67
C GLN A 109 19.14 -2.92 -11.93
N GLY A 110 19.46 -2.13 -10.90
CA GLY A 110 19.96 -0.76 -10.99
C GLY A 110 18.90 0.32 -11.09
N ILE A 111 17.62 0.00 -10.83
CA ILE A 111 16.54 0.99 -10.83
C ILE A 111 16.57 1.77 -9.51
N GLY A 112 16.61 3.10 -9.60
CA GLY A 112 16.47 3.99 -8.45
C GLY A 112 15.03 3.98 -7.92
N ILE A 113 14.85 3.79 -6.61
CA ILE A 113 13.51 3.75 -5.99
C ILE A 113 13.35 4.95 -5.06
N VAL A 114 12.30 5.73 -5.23
CA VAL A 114 11.84 6.73 -4.27
C VAL A 114 10.56 6.20 -3.62
N TYR A 115 10.65 5.84 -2.34
CA TYR A 115 9.56 5.23 -1.60
C TYR A 115 9.01 6.22 -0.56
N ILE A 116 7.76 6.64 -0.72
CA ILE A 116 7.11 7.61 0.17
C ILE A 116 6.12 6.83 1.03
N THR A 117 6.27 6.94 2.35
CA THR A 117 5.36 6.33 3.33
C THR A 117 5.46 7.03 4.69
N HIS A 118 4.42 6.89 5.48
CA HIS A 118 4.44 7.28 6.91
C HIS A 118 4.60 6.05 7.84
N LYS A 119 4.69 4.84 7.28
CA LYS A 119 4.84 3.60 8.05
C LYS A 119 6.30 3.32 8.35
N MET A 120 6.75 3.63 9.56
CA MET A 120 8.15 3.48 9.98
C MET A 120 8.71 2.09 9.78
N ASN A 121 7.91 1.02 10.00
CA ASN A 121 8.37 -0.36 9.82
C ASN A 121 8.81 -0.62 8.37
N GLU A 122 8.05 -0.11 7.40
CA GLU A 122 8.36 -0.26 5.98
C GLU A 122 9.66 0.45 5.62
N LEU A 123 9.83 1.68 6.10
CA LEU A 123 11.04 2.48 5.84
C LEU A 123 12.31 1.75 6.29
N PHE A 124 12.34 1.27 7.54
CA PHE A 124 13.50 0.59 8.10
C PHE A 124 13.76 -0.79 7.50
N GLU A 125 12.79 -1.37 6.77
CA GLU A 125 12.96 -2.64 6.09
C GLU A 125 13.62 -2.52 4.72
N ILE A 126 13.35 -1.43 3.96
CA ILE A 126 13.76 -1.37 2.55
C ILE A 126 14.64 -0.18 2.18
N ALA A 127 14.67 0.90 2.97
CA ALA A 127 15.35 2.11 2.58
C ALA A 127 16.85 2.09 2.93
N ASP A 128 17.67 2.56 2.02
CA ASP A 128 19.10 2.79 2.24
C ASP A 128 19.34 4.15 2.92
N GLU A 129 18.53 5.17 2.58
CA GLU A 129 18.57 6.52 3.12
C GLU A 129 17.18 7.06 3.40
N PHE A 130 17.05 7.93 4.40
CA PHE A 130 15.82 8.64 4.74
C PHE A 130 15.96 10.13 4.49
N SER A 131 15.10 10.69 3.64
CA SER A 131 14.91 12.13 3.51
C SER A 131 13.65 12.55 4.23
N VAL A 132 13.79 13.39 5.25
CA VAL A 132 12.66 13.82 6.08
C VAL A 132 12.16 15.19 5.65
N PHE A 133 10.85 15.29 5.46
CA PHE A 133 10.13 16.54 5.20
C PHE A 133 9.12 16.79 6.33
N ARG A 134 8.98 18.06 6.73
CA ARG A 134 8.00 18.50 7.71
C ARG A 134 7.44 19.86 7.30
N ASP A 135 6.12 19.98 7.27
CA ASP A 135 5.41 21.23 6.91
C ASP A 135 5.91 21.82 5.57
N GLY A 136 6.17 20.94 4.57
CA GLY A 136 6.67 21.32 3.26
C GLY A 136 8.16 21.74 3.22
N LYS A 137 8.90 21.59 4.33
CA LYS A 137 10.33 21.93 4.42
C LYS A 137 11.18 20.68 4.51
N TYR A 138 12.28 20.66 3.78
CA TYR A 138 13.33 19.66 3.93
C TYR A 138 14.02 19.82 5.28
N ILE A 139 14.13 18.72 6.04
CA ILE A 139 14.75 18.69 7.37
C ILE A 139 16.15 18.09 7.32
N GLY A 140 16.35 17.01 6.57
CA GLY A 140 17.62 16.33 6.43
C GLY A 140 17.52 15.02 5.71
N THR A 141 18.69 14.50 5.25
CA THR A 141 18.86 13.14 4.72
C THR A 141 19.89 12.42 5.54
N HIS A 142 19.60 11.18 5.90
CA HIS A 142 20.44 10.33 6.75
C HIS A 142 20.45 8.90 6.21
N ALA A 143 21.61 8.23 6.28
CA ALA A 143 21.68 6.81 6.01
C ALA A 143 20.85 6.03 7.05
N SER A 144 20.23 4.93 6.62
CA SER A 144 19.38 4.12 7.51
C SER A 144 20.17 3.52 8.69
N SER A 145 21.48 3.33 8.54
CA SER A 145 22.38 2.89 9.61
C SER A 145 22.63 3.91 10.70
N ASP A 146 22.44 5.20 10.40
CA ASP A 146 22.89 6.32 11.24
C ASP A 146 21.77 6.91 12.11
N VAL A 147 20.53 6.47 11.89
CA VAL A 147 19.35 7.00 12.58
C VAL A 147 18.50 5.90 13.17
N THR A 148 17.91 6.21 14.31
CA THR A 148 16.91 5.36 14.95
C THR A 148 15.49 5.77 14.52
N ARG A 149 14.52 4.91 14.82
CA ARG A 149 13.11 5.22 14.63
C ARG A 149 12.68 6.50 15.35
N ASP A 150 13.15 6.67 16.59
CA ASP A 150 12.83 7.83 17.41
C ASP A 150 13.42 9.11 16.82
N ASP A 151 14.61 9.03 16.21
CA ASP A 151 15.23 10.18 15.52
C ASP A 151 14.39 10.63 14.34
N ILE A 152 13.93 9.70 13.49
CA ILE A 152 13.05 10.02 12.36
C ILE A 152 11.74 10.63 12.86
N ILE A 153 11.11 10.06 13.89
CA ILE A 153 9.88 10.59 14.49
C ILE A 153 10.10 12.01 15.03
N ARG A 154 11.20 12.26 15.73
CA ARG A 154 11.55 13.61 16.21
C ARG A 154 11.70 14.61 15.05
N MET A 155 12.39 14.22 13.98
CA MET A 155 12.54 15.05 12.79
C MET A 155 11.21 15.38 12.11
N MET A 156 10.31 14.39 12.01
CA MET A 156 8.98 14.58 11.42
C MET A 156 8.06 15.45 12.27
N VAL A 157 8.05 15.26 13.59
CA VAL A 157 7.13 15.96 14.52
C VAL A 157 7.72 17.28 15.02
N GLY A 158 9.06 17.39 15.11
CA GLY A 158 9.76 18.60 15.55
C GLY A 158 9.79 18.82 17.07
N ARG A 159 9.32 17.87 17.86
CA ARG A 159 9.37 17.86 19.32
C ARG A 159 9.61 16.45 19.83
N GLU A 160 10.16 16.31 21.02
CA GLU A 160 10.24 15.02 21.70
C GLU A 160 8.81 14.52 22.00
N ILE A 161 8.49 13.32 21.54
CA ILE A 161 7.26 12.65 21.93
C ILE A 161 7.59 11.89 23.22
N THR A 162 7.34 12.53 24.35
CA THR A 162 7.58 11.94 25.68
C THR A 162 6.55 10.84 25.99
N GLN A 163 5.37 10.87 25.37
CA GLN A 163 4.36 9.82 25.44
C GLN A 163 3.68 9.68 24.08
N MET A 164 3.79 8.52 23.47
CA MET A 164 3.16 8.23 22.16
C MET A 164 1.63 8.17 22.26
N PHE A 165 1.12 7.77 23.41
CA PHE A 165 -0.31 7.71 23.73
C PHE A 165 -0.54 8.22 25.15
N PRO A 166 -0.69 9.55 25.35
CA PRO A 166 -1.02 10.07 26.67
C PRO A 166 -2.41 9.57 27.07
N LYS A 167 -2.45 8.59 27.98
CA LYS A 167 -3.69 8.12 28.57
C LYS A 167 -3.92 8.91 29.86
N GLU A 168 -4.96 9.69 29.90
CA GLU A 168 -5.44 10.31 31.13
C GLU A 168 -6.41 9.37 31.84
N ASP A 169 -6.21 9.19 33.15
CA ASP A 169 -7.15 8.45 33.98
C ASP A 169 -8.38 9.34 34.25
N VAL A 170 -9.41 9.16 33.43
CA VAL A 170 -10.68 9.85 33.62
C VAL A 170 -11.61 8.96 34.46
N PRO A 171 -12.24 9.49 35.51
CA PRO A 171 -13.23 8.72 36.29
C PRO A 171 -14.40 8.31 35.39
N LEU A 172 -14.68 7.02 35.34
CA LEU A 172 -15.77 6.46 34.55
C LEU A 172 -17.12 6.83 35.18
N GLY A 173 -18.01 7.37 34.37
CA GLY A 173 -19.36 7.73 34.76
C GLY A 173 -20.36 6.57 34.64
N ASN A 174 -21.64 6.93 34.53
CA ASN A 174 -22.72 5.95 34.37
C ASN A 174 -22.64 5.26 33.01
N ILE A 175 -23.27 4.07 32.92
CA ILE A 175 -23.44 3.33 31.67
C ILE A 175 -24.29 4.18 30.73
N VAL A 176 -23.76 4.48 29.53
CA VAL A 176 -24.44 5.27 28.48
C VAL A 176 -24.85 4.41 27.30
N LEU A 177 -24.27 3.21 27.16
CA LEU A 177 -24.65 2.22 26.18
C LEU A 177 -24.57 0.82 26.81
N SER A 178 -25.63 0.02 26.69
CA SER A 178 -25.62 -1.38 27.06
C SER A 178 -26.19 -2.22 25.91
N VAL A 179 -25.37 -3.12 25.39
CA VAL A 179 -25.73 -4.07 24.33
C VAL A 179 -25.77 -5.47 24.97
N LYS A 180 -26.83 -6.23 24.74
CA LYS A 180 -27.01 -7.58 25.29
C LYS A 180 -27.44 -8.53 24.18
N ASN A 181 -26.71 -9.65 24.06
CA ASN A 181 -27.04 -10.78 23.20
C ASN A 181 -27.27 -10.35 21.72
N LEU A 182 -26.52 -9.35 21.25
CA LEU A 182 -26.63 -8.88 19.88
C LEU A 182 -26.21 -10.02 18.94
N THR A 183 -27.10 -10.37 18.01
CA THR A 183 -26.87 -11.46 17.06
C THR A 183 -27.26 -11.01 15.67
N LEU A 184 -26.40 -11.33 14.70
CA LEU A 184 -26.71 -11.26 13.28
C LEU A 184 -26.42 -12.62 12.66
N ASP A 185 -27.48 -13.29 12.20
CA ASP A 185 -27.38 -14.65 11.68
C ASP A 185 -26.34 -14.76 10.55
N GLY A 186 -25.47 -15.75 10.66
CA GLY A 186 -24.38 -16.00 9.70
C GLY A 186 -23.16 -15.09 9.85
N VAL A 187 -23.19 -14.06 10.70
CA VAL A 187 -22.10 -13.09 10.87
C VAL A 187 -21.53 -13.16 12.30
N PHE A 188 -22.35 -12.93 13.34
CA PHE A 188 -21.92 -13.01 14.74
C PHE A 188 -23.09 -13.37 15.66
N ARG A 189 -22.80 -13.89 16.86
CA ARG A 189 -23.81 -14.31 17.86
C ARG A 189 -23.40 -13.88 19.26
N ASP A 190 -24.42 -13.52 20.04
CA ASP A 190 -24.36 -13.32 21.50
C ASP A 190 -23.30 -12.32 21.95
N VAL A 191 -23.17 -11.21 21.22
CA VAL A 191 -22.22 -10.13 21.56
C VAL A 191 -22.87 -9.22 22.60
N SER A 192 -22.21 -9.09 23.76
CA SER A 192 -22.66 -8.23 24.84
C SER A 192 -21.52 -7.34 25.32
N PHE A 193 -21.79 -6.05 25.52
CA PHE A 193 -20.83 -5.07 26.07
C PHE A 193 -21.56 -3.85 26.63
N GLU A 194 -20.85 -3.09 27.44
CA GLU A 194 -21.33 -1.81 27.99
C GLU A 194 -20.27 -0.73 27.75
N VAL A 195 -20.72 0.52 27.61
CA VAL A 195 -19.85 1.69 27.53
C VAL A 195 -20.30 2.71 28.56
N ARG A 196 -19.37 3.27 29.34
CA ARG A 196 -19.61 4.27 30.37
C ARG A 196 -19.26 5.68 29.87
N ALA A 197 -19.84 6.68 30.47
CA ALA A 197 -19.44 8.07 30.22
C ALA A 197 -17.95 8.27 30.54
N GLY A 198 -17.19 8.87 29.64
CA GLY A 198 -15.73 9.05 29.76
C GLY A 198 -14.89 7.82 29.38
N GLU A 199 -15.51 6.72 28.94
CA GLU A 199 -14.84 5.52 28.50
C GLU A 199 -14.62 5.51 26.99
N ILE A 200 -13.45 5.00 26.55
CA ILE A 200 -13.19 4.65 25.16
C ILE A 200 -13.12 3.12 25.07
N LEU A 201 -14.15 2.50 24.48
CA LEU A 201 -14.18 1.07 24.23
C LEU A 201 -13.55 0.74 22.88
N GLY A 202 -12.48 -0.06 22.87
CA GLY A 202 -11.86 -0.57 21.67
C GLY A 202 -12.59 -1.82 21.18
N VAL A 203 -12.94 -1.86 19.87
CA VAL A 203 -13.45 -3.06 19.20
C VAL A 203 -12.43 -3.52 18.19
N ALA A 204 -11.96 -4.77 18.29
CA ALA A 204 -10.96 -5.35 17.41
C ALA A 204 -11.44 -6.69 16.85
N GLY A 205 -10.99 -7.03 15.64
CA GLY A 205 -11.27 -8.29 14.98
C GLY A 205 -10.37 -8.48 13.76
N LEU A 206 -10.26 -9.74 13.30
CA LEU A 206 -9.63 -10.05 12.02
C LEU A 206 -10.68 -9.92 10.91
N VAL A 207 -10.30 -9.32 9.80
CA VAL A 207 -11.11 -9.19 8.58
C VAL A 207 -10.80 -10.35 7.65
#